data_fded9520c38888711c405b32df5ccc57
#
_entry.id   fded9520c38888711c405b32df5ccc57
#
_cell.length_a   1.000
_cell.length_b   1.000
_cell.length_c   1.000
_cell.angle_alpha   90.00
_cell.angle_beta   90.00
_cell.angle_gamma   90.00
#
_symmetry.space_group_name_H-M   'P 1'
#
loop_
_entity.id
_entity.type
_entity.pdbx_description
1 polymer ?
#
loop_
_entity_poly.entity_id
_entity_poly.type
_entity_poly.pdbx_seq_one_letter_code
_entity_poly.pdbx_strand_id
1 'polypeptide(L)'
;HNGSHFFNLLEYWLGPMKGFNLLSIDRILDDDCELDVEVEFENGKIMFLAAWEESFSHYSIELLLSSGRIRYDDRGATIQVQNVISDPIFKGYRVLNPGSKNIETDMRHSQLNVVKQLALFINGKPSHLCSGKAALTTLASMLLIIDEIKNG
;
A
#
# COMPACT_ATOMS: atom_id res chain seq x y z
N HIS A 1 11.82 -4.35 5.81
CA HIS A 1 12.54 -3.53 4.83
C HIS A 1 11.65 -3.09 3.66
N ASN A 2 10.98 -4.02 2.97
CA ASN A 2 10.06 -3.69 1.87
C ASN A 2 8.74 -3.06 2.35
N GLY A 3 8.30 -3.37 3.56
CA GLY A 3 7.07 -2.82 4.15
C GLY A 3 7.01 -1.29 4.18
N SER A 4 8.16 -0.62 4.35
CA SER A 4 8.22 0.85 4.38
C SER A 4 7.77 1.49 3.07
N HIS A 5 8.04 0.87 1.93
CA HIS A 5 7.61 1.39 0.63
C HIS A 5 6.09 1.32 0.47
N PHE A 6 5.48 0.22 0.91
CA PHE A 6 4.02 0.06 0.87
C PHE A 6 3.35 0.98 1.88
N PHE A 7 3.91 1.11 3.07
CA PHE A 7 3.39 2.03 4.07
C PHE A 7 3.40 3.47 3.56
N ASN A 8 4.52 3.93 2.98
CA ASN A 8 4.64 5.24 2.37
C ASN A 8 3.64 5.46 1.22
N LEU A 9 3.44 4.45 0.36
CA LEU A 9 2.48 4.49 -0.72
C LEU A 9 1.03 4.65 -0.20
N LEU A 10 0.70 3.93 0.87
CA LEU A 10 -0.62 3.99 1.48
C LEU A 10 -0.84 5.32 2.22
N GLU A 11 0.17 5.86 2.91
CA GLU A 11 0.11 7.23 3.45
C GLU A 11 -0.10 8.28 2.35
N TYR A 12 0.56 8.11 1.21
CA TYR A 12 0.38 9.00 0.07
C TYR A 12 -1.05 8.95 -0.51
N TRP A 13 -1.69 7.79 -0.54
CA TRP A 13 -3.05 7.63 -1.05
C TRP A 13 -4.14 7.97 -0.04
N LEU A 14 -3.95 7.56 1.21
CA LEU A 14 -4.98 7.58 2.25
C LEU A 14 -4.79 8.69 3.30
N GLY A 15 -3.69 9.44 3.21
CA GLY A 15 -3.33 10.43 4.21
C GLY A 15 -2.58 9.83 5.41
N PRO A 16 -2.26 10.66 6.41
CA PRO A 16 -1.44 10.23 7.55
C PRO A 16 -2.11 9.16 8.39
N MET A 17 -1.28 8.34 9.04
CA MET A 17 -1.72 7.37 10.05
C MET A 17 -2.40 8.10 11.23
N LYS A 18 -3.53 7.58 11.68
CA LYS A 18 -4.31 8.04 12.84
C LYS A 18 -4.13 7.12 14.05
N GLY A 19 -3.96 5.83 13.80
CA GLY A 19 -3.80 4.81 14.83
C GLY A 19 -3.57 3.45 14.21
N PHE A 20 -3.32 2.47 15.06
CA PHE A 20 -3.12 1.09 14.66
C PHE A 20 -3.59 0.12 15.75
N ASN A 21 -3.80 -1.13 15.35
CA ASN A 21 -4.12 -2.23 16.25
C ASN A 21 -3.32 -3.46 15.83
N LEU A 22 -2.47 -3.98 16.72
CA LEU A 22 -1.72 -5.21 16.49
C LEU A 22 -2.68 -6.39 16.51
N LEU A 23 -2.63 -7.23 15.48
CA LEU A 23 -3.49 -8.40 15.32
C LEU A 23 -2.74 -9.67 15.74
N SER A 24 -1.53 -9.85 15.22
CA SER A 24 -0.65 -10.96 15.58
C SER A 24 0.82 -10.56 15.43
N ILE A 25 1.68 -11.29 16.12
CA ILE A 25 3.13 -11.20 16.00
C ILE A 25 3.63 -12.62 15.77
N ASP A 26 3.99 -12.93 14.53
CA ASP A 26 4.41 -14.29 14.19
C ASP A 26 5.89 -14.54 14.49
N ARG A 27 6.74 -13.53 14.28
CA ARG A 27 8.16 -13.63 14.55
C ARG A 27 8.75 -12.26 14.91
N ILE A 28 9.61 -12.25 15.91
CA ILE A 28 10.48 -11.12 16.24
C ILE A 28 11.88 -11.54 15.85
N LEU A 29 12.43 -10.95 14.79
CA LEU A 29 13.82 -11.03 14.41
C LEU A 29 14.53 -9.77 14.91
N ASP A 30 15.82 -9.82 15.19
CA ASP A 30 16.61 -8.79 15.91
C ASP A 30 16.25 -7.33 15.59
N ASP A 31 16.00 -7.01 14.33
CA ASP A 31 15.65 -5.64 13.86
C ASP A 31 14.44 -5.61 12.93
N ASP A 32 13.75 -6.74 12.72
CA ASP A 32 12.56 -6.83 11.85
C ASP A 32 11.49 -7.72 12.50
N CYS A 33 10.24 -7.42 12.25
CA CYS A 33 9.11 -8.15 12.82
C CYS A 33 8.19 -8.60 11.68
N GLU A 34 7.82 -9.89 11.69
CA GLU A 34 6.69 -10.37 10.90
C GLU A 34 5.44 -10.23 11.76
N LEU A 35 4.59 -9.30 11.40
CA LEU A 35 3.38 -8.97 12.17
C LEU A 35 2.20 -8.70 11.26
N ASP A 36 1.02 -9.01 11.77
CA ASP A 36 -0.23 -8.55 11.21
C ASP A 36 -0.70 -7.32 11.98
N VAL A 37 -1.02 -6.25 11.28
CA VAL A 37 -1.45 -5.00 11.89
C VAL A 37 -2.55 -4.33 11.08
N GLU A 38 -3.57 -3.87 11.76
CA GLU A 38 -4.57 -2.97 11.22
C GLU A 38 -4.08 -1.53 11.43
N VAL A 39 -4.03 -0.75 10.36
CA VAL A 39 -3.66 0.67 10.42
C VAL A 39 -4.81 1.53 9.93
N GLU A 40 -5.21 2.49 10.74
CA GLU A 40 -6.18 3.50 10.38
C GLU A 40 -5.47 4.73 9.82
N PHE A 41 -5.77 5.07 8.58
CA PHE A 41 -5.33 6.29 7.90
C PHE A 41 -6.48 7.31 7.87
N GLU A 42 -6.19 8.54 7.48
CA GLU A 42 -7.20 9.60 7.39
C GLU A 42 -8.39 9.23 6.50
N ASN A 43 -8.15 8.58 5.38
CA ASN A 43 -9.18 8.26 4.37
C ASN A 43 -9.39 6.74 4.17
N GLY A 44 -9.02 5.91 5.13
CA GLY A 44 -9.25 4.47 5.02
C GLY A 44 -8.54 3.66 6.09
N LYS A 45 -8.80 2.37 6.06
CA LYS A 45 -8.24 1.40 6.98
C LYS A 45 -7.61 0.27 6.18
N ILE A 46 -6.42 -0.15 6.56
CA ILE A 46 -5.63 -1.18 5.88
C ILE A 46 -5.23 -2.26 6.87
N MET A 47 -5.36 -3.49 6.47
CA MET A 47 -4.76 -4.63 7.15
C MET A 47 -3.46 -5.00 6.44
N PHE A 48 -2.34 -4.87 7.13
CA PHE A 48 -1.08 -5.43 6.69
C PHE A 48 -0.98 -6.86 7.22
N LEU A 49 -0.76 -7.79 6.34
CA LEU A 49 -0.60 -9.20 6.68
C LEU A 49 0.82 -9.62 6.30
N ALA A 50 1.52 -10.22 7.23
CA ALA A 50 2.84 -10.79 6.99
C ALA A 50 2.74 -11.96 5.99
N ALA A 51 3.76 -12.09 5.16
CA ALA A 51 3.93 -13.24 4.26
C ALA A 51 5.24 -13.94 4.63
N TRP A 52 5.33 -15.23 4.33
CA TRP A 52 6.51 -16.05 4.60
C TRP A 52 7.67 -15.70 3.65
N GLU A 53 8.34 -14.56 3.91
CA GLU A 53 9.39 -14.01 3.05
C GLU A 53 10.55 -14.99 2.83
N GLU A 54 10.87 -15.82 3.81
CA GLU A 54 11.87 -16.88 3.69
C GLU A 54 11.53 -17.92 2.63
N SER A 55 10.24 -18.13 2.35
CA SER A 55 9.78 -19.14 1.41
C SER A 55 9.56 -18.59 0.02
N PHE A 56 9.02 -17.37 -0.07
CA PHE A 56 8.76 -16.69 -1.35
C PHE A 56 8.54 -15.19 -1.15
N SER A 57 8.89 -14.42 -2.15
CA SER A 57 8.65 -12.98 -2.17
C SER A 57 7.25 -12.71 -2.73
N HIS A 58 6.36 -12.13 -1.92
CA HIS A 58 5.00 -11.78 -2.31
C HIS A 58 4.64 -10.37 -1.88
N TYR A 59 4.15 -9.58 -2.82
CA TYR A 59 3.69 -8.22 -2.57
C TYR A 59 2.41 -7.96 -3.34
N SER A 60 1.32 -7.78 -2.63
CA SER A 60 0.03 -7.42 -3.22
C SER A 60 -0.70 -6.40 -2.36
N ILE A 61 -1.52 -5.57 -3.00
CA ILE A 61 -2.46 -4.68 -2.32
C ILE A 61 -3.83 -4.90 -2.95
N GLU A 62 -4.85 -5.07 -2.12
CA GLU A 62 -6.24 -5.07 -2.55
C GLU A 62 -6.98 -3.92 -1.87
N LEU A 63 -7.56 -3.03 -2.66
CA LEU A 63 -8.37 -1.92 -2.18
C LEU A 63 -9.83 -2.17 -2.54
N LEU A 64 -10.68 -2.27 -1.52
CA LEU A 64 -12.13 -2.37 -1.64
C LEU A 64 -12.73 -0.98 -1.45
N LEU A 65 -13.33 -0.44 -2.51
CA LEU A 65 -13.89 0.90 -2.56
C LEU A 65 -15.41 0.81 -2.79
N SER A 66 -16.14 1.86 -2.46
CA SER A 66 -17.58 1.94 -2.74
C SER A 66 -17.91 1.83 -4.24
N SER A 67 -16.97 2.17 -5.11
CA SER A 67 -17.09 2.15 -6.57
C SER A 67 -16.53 0.89 -7.23
N GLY A 68 -15.78 0.06 -6.50
CA GLY A 68 -15.14 -1.11 -7.07
C GLY A 68 -13.98 -1.65 -6.27
N ARG A 69 -13.12 -2.39 -6.96
CA ARG A 69 -11.93 -3.02 -6.41
C ARG A 69 -10.71 -2.68 -7.26
N ILE A 70 -9.59 -2.40 -6.61
CA ILE A 70 -8.27 -2.28 -7.24
C ILE A 70 -7.38 -3.37 -6.67
N ARG A 71 -6.72 -4.12 -7.52
CA ARG A 71 -5.66 -5.07 -7.15
C ARG A 71 -4.34 -4.62 -7.76
N TYR A 72 -3.35 -4.55 -6.91
CA TYR A 72 -1.96 -4.27 -7.24
C TYR A 72 -1.17 -5.53 -6.93
N ASP A 73 -0.68 -6.20 -7.94
CA ASP A 73 0.05 -7.45 -7.85
C ASP A 73 1.41 -7.34 -8.54
N ASP A 74 2.26 -8.34 -8.29
CA ASP A 74 3.57 -8.49 -8.94
C ASP A 74 4.41 -7.22 -8.89
N ARG A 75 4.49 -6.64 -7.68
CA ARG A 75 5.26 -5.40 -7.40
C ARG A 75 4.83 -4.21 -8.26
N GLY A 76 3.58 -4.18 -8.68
CA GLY A 76 3.03 -3.13 -9.54
C GLY A 76 3.19 -3.37 -11.03
N ALA A 77 3.68 -4.52 -11.44
CA ALA A 77 3.67 -4.90 -12.85
C ALA A 77 2.24 -5.19 -13.35
N THR A 78 1.35 -5.59 -12.44
CA THR A 78 -0.05 -5.87 -12.73
C THR A 78 -0.95 -5.02 -11.83
N ILE A 79 -1.79 -4.18 -12.44
CA ILE A 79 -2.84 -3.44 -11.75
C ILE A 79 -4.16 -3.75 -12.42
N GLN A 80 -5.13 -4.24 -11.65
CA GLN A 80 -6.46 -4.58 -12.13
C GLN A 80 -7.52 -3.75 -11.43
N VAL A 81 -8.50 -3.28 -12.20
CA VAL A 81 -9.65 -2.53 -11.70
C VAL A 81 -10.93 -3.24 -12.08
N GLN A 82 -11.81 -3.41 -11.10
CA GLN A 82 -13.17 -3.89 -11.29
C GLN A 82 -14.15 -2.85 -10.75
N ASN A 83 -15.06 -2.41 -11.59
CA ASN A 83 -16.12 -1.49 -11.17
C ASN A 83 -17.30 -2.27 -10.57
N VAL A 84 -18.05 -1.61 -9.71
CA VAL A 84 -19.34 -2.11 -9.22
C VAL A 84 -20.40 -1.91 -10.30
N ILE A 85 -21.20 -2.95 -10.52
CA ILE A 85 -22.36 -2.95 -11.43
C ILE A 85 -23.60 -3.39 -10.67
N SER A 86 -24.79 -3.14 -11.24
CA SER A 86 -26.02 -3.77 -10.78
C SER A 86 -25.98 -5.27 -11.03
N ASP A 87 -26.44 -6.06 -10.06
CA ASP A 87 -26.51 -7.51 -10.22
C ASP A 87 -27.50 -7.85 -11.35
N PRO A 88 -27.09 -8.62 -12.38
CA PRO A 88 -27.97 -8.98 -13.50
C PRO A 88 -29.08 -9.97 -13.11
N ILE A 89 -28.94 -10.67 -11.97
CA ILE A 89 -29.88 -11.71 -11.52
C ILE A 89 -30.76 -11.17 -10.40
N PHE A 90 -30.16 -10.53 -9.38
CA PHE A 90 -30.86 -10.08 -8.19
C PHE A 90 -31.07 -8.56 -8.20
N LYS A 91 -32.31 -8.13 -8.47
CA LYS A 91 -32.67 -6.72 -8.51
C LYS A 91 -32.41 -6.03 -7.16
N GLY A 92 -31.73 -4.89 -7.22
CA GLY A 92 -31.41 -4.08 -6.04
C GLY A 92 -30.04 -4.41 -5.41
N TYR A 93 -29.37 -5.46 -5.84
CA TYR A 93 -28.01 -5.77 -5.43
C TYR A 93 -26.98 -5.17 -6.36
N ARG A 94 -25.77 -4.97 -5.83
CA ARG A 94 -24.60 -4.52 -6.57
C ARG A 94 -23.47 -5.51 -6.40
N VAL A 95 -22.77 -5.82 -7.49
CA VAL A 95 -21.67 -6.79 -7.53
C VAL A 95 -20.48 -6.21 -8.26
N LEU A 96 -19.30 -6.78 -8.04
CA LEU A 96 -18.15 -6.46 -8.86
C LEU A 96 -18.36 -7.01 -10.28
N ASN A 97 -18.07 -6.20 -11.29
CA ASN A 97 -18.07 -6.67 -12.68
C ASN A 97 -17.13 -7.88 -12.80
N PRO A 98 -17.57 -9.05 -13.32
CA PRO A 98 -16.71 -10.21 -13.53
C PRO A 98 -15.49 -9.91 -14.40
N GLY A 99 -15.60 -8.97 -15.35
CA GLY A 99 -14.48 -8.51 -16.16
C GLY A 99 -13.62 -7.49 -15.40
N SER A 100 -12.32 -7.75 -15.28
CA SER A 100 -11.35 -6.78 -14.81
C SER A 100 -10.73 -6.02 -15.97
N LYS A 101 -10.43 -4.74 -15.74
CA LYS A 101 -9.62 -3.92 -16.65
C LYS A 101 -8.20 -3.87 -16.12
N ASN A 102 -7.23 -4.29 -16.95
CA ASN A 102 -5.84 -4.09 -16.63
C ASN A 102 -5.45 -2.63 -16.88
N ILE A 103 -4.73 -2.04 -15.93
CA ILE A 103 -4.07 -0.75 -16.09
C ILE A 103 -2.65 -1.03 -16.58
N GLU A 104 -2.29 -0.42 -17.68
CA GLU A 104 -0.91 -0.49 -18.18
C GLU A 104 0.04 0.25 -17.21
N THR A 105 1.10 -0.41 -16.81
CA THR A 105 2.08 0.15 -15.86
C THR A 105 3.42 0.37 -16.56
N ASP A 106 4.17 1.37 -16.09
CA ASP A 106 5.51 1.68 -16.60
C ASP A 106 6.62 1.21 -15.63
N MET A 107 6.37 0.12 -14.89
CA MET A 107 7.31 -0.40 -13.89
C MET A 107 8.68 -0.74 -14.47
N ARG A 108 8.75 -1.14 -15.74
CA ARG A 108 10.03 -1.42 -16.44
C ARG A 108 10.94 -0.19 -16.53
N HIS A 109 10.36 1.02 -16.49
CA HIS A 109 11.08 2.29 -16.55
C HIS A 109 11.05 3.05 -15.22
N SER A 110 10.77 2.38 -14.10
CA SER A 110 10.64 3.01 -12.78
C SER A 110 11.85 3.88 -12.43
N GLN A 111 13.06 3.39 -12.62
CA GLN A 111 14.30 4.14 -12.39
C GLN A 111 14.40 5.39 -13.26
N LEU A 112 14.08 5.28 -14.56
CA LEU A 112 14.07 6.41 -15.48
C LEU A 112 13.02 7.44 -15.06
N ASN A 113 11.86 6.99 -14.59
CA ASN A 113 10.81 7.87 -14.10
C ASN A 113 11.24 8.60 -12.83
N VAL A 114 11.97 7.97 -11.92
CA VAL A 114 12.57 8.65 -10.76
C VAL A 114 13.52 9.75 -11.21
N VAL A 115 14.41 9.49 -12.18
CA VAL A 115 15.35 10.51 -12.71
C VAL A 115 14.59 11.67 -13.37
N LYS A 116 13.54 11.40 -14.14
CA LYS A 116 12.68 12.45 -14.71
C LYS A 116 12.02 13.31 -13.62
N GLN A 117 11.48 12.69 -12.57
CA GLN A 117 10.88 13.41 -11.44
C GLN A 117 11.91 14.23 -10.68
N LEU A 118 13.13 13.72 -10.50
CA LEU A 118 14.24 14.47 -9.90
C LEU A 118 14.60 15.70 -10.74
N ALA A 119 14.67 15.56 -12.05
CA ALA A 119 14.92 16.69 -12.96
C ALA A 119 13.82 17.75 -12.87
N LEU A 120 12.56 17.37 -12.75
CA LEU A 120 11.45 18.29 -12.49
C LEU A 120 11.64 19.04 -11.19
N PHE A 121 11.95 18.33 -10.11
CA PHE A 121 12.18 18.91 -8.78
C PHE A 121 13.32 19.94 -8.77
N ILE A 122 14.47 19.60 -9.34
CA ILE A 122 15.64 20.49 -9.42
C ILE A 122 15.31 21.78 -10.21
N ASN A 123 14.46 21.68 -11.22
CA ASN A 123 14.01 22.83 -12.02
C ASN A 123 12.81 23.59 -11.42
N GLY A 124 12.46 23.35 -10.15
CA GLY A 124 11.35 24.01 -9.45
C GLY A 124 9.97 23.67 -10.00
N LYS A 125 9.83 22.57 -10.74
CA LYS A 125 8.55 22.10 -11.27
C LYS A 125 7.90 21.12 -10.28
N PRO A 126 6.55 20.98 -10.31
CA PRO A 126 5.87 19.95 -9.53
C PRO A 126 6.42 18.56 -9.82
N SER A 127 6.70 17.80 -8.77
CA SER A 127 7.20 16.43 -8.87
C SER A 127 6.51 15.53 -7.84
N HIS A 128 6.49 14.22 -8.10
CA HIS A 128 5.90 13.20 -7.24
C HIS A 128 6.96 12.38 -6.49
N LEU A 129 8.16 12.93 -6.31
CA LEU A 129 9.18 12.27 -5.49
C LEU A 129 8.76 12.23 -4.02
N CYS A 130 8.99 11.10 -3.39
CA CYS A 130 8.96 11.02 -1.94
C CYS A 130 10.02 11.97 -1.37
N SER A 131 9.58 13.00 -0.65
CA SER A 131 10.48 13.94 0.01
C SER A 131 11.08 13.32 1.28
N GLY A 132 12.22 13.84 1.75
CA GLY A 132 12.78 13.43 3.05
C GLY A 132 11.81 13.64 4.20
N LYS A 133 10.94 14.67 4.13
CA LYS A 133 9.89 14.91 5.12
C LYS A 133 8.83 13.78 5.08
N ALA A 134 8.37 13.37 3.91
CA ALA A 134 7.42 12.27 3.76
C ALA A 134 8.03 10.95 4.26
N ALA A 135 9.28 10.66 3.88
CA ALA A 135 9.99 9.48 4.36
C ALA A 135 10.15 9.46 5.89
N LEU A 136 10.41 10.62 6.51
CA LEU A 136 10.51 10.76 7.96
C LEU A 136 9.15 10.50 8.64
N THR A 137 8.05 10.97 8.06
CA THR A 137 6.71 10.70 8.57
C THR A 137 6.42 9.20 8.56
N THR A 138 6.66 8.54 7.44
CA THR A 138 6.50 7.08 7.32
C THR A 138 7.36 6.33 8.34
N LEU A 139 8.62 6.72 8.50
CA LEU A 139 9.50 6.11 9.49
C LEU A 139 8.96 6.29 10.92
N ALA A 140 8.51 7.49 11.26
CA ALA A 140 7.93 7.76 12.58
C ALA A 140 6.68 6.90 12.85
N SER A 141 5.78 6.77 11.86
CA SER A 141 4.59 5.92 11.94
C SER A 141 4.97 4.45 12.18
N MET A 142 5.96 3.94 11.45
CA MET A 142 6.43 2.56 11.60
C MET A 142 7.12 2.32 12.96
N LEU A 143 7.92 3.28 13.42
CA LEU A 143 8.57 3.18 14.74
C LEU A 143 7.56 3.13 15.88
N LEU A 144 6.45 3.87 15.81
CA LEU A 144 5.37 3.78 16.80
C LEU A 144 4.81 2.36 16.90
N ILE A 145 4.62 1.68 15.77
CA ILE A 145 4.14 0.29 15.75
C ILE A 145 5.19 -0.66 16.36
N ILE A 146 6.47 -0.49 16.00
CA ILE A 146 7.56 -1.32 16.51
C ILE A 146 7.77 -1.11 18.02
N ASP A 147 7.68 0.13 18.49
CA ASP A 147 7.86 0.45 19.91
C ASP A 147 6.74 -0.16 20.77
N GLU A 148 5.51 -0.23 20.26
CA GLU A 148 4.40 -0.91 20.95
C GLU A 148 4.69 -2.40 21.14
N ILE A 149 5.29 -3.06 20.13
CA ILE A 149 5.67 -4.48 20.21
C ILE A 149 6.76 -4.71 21.26
N LYS A 150 7.71 -3.78 21.39
CA LYS A 150 8.83 -3.93 22.34
C LYS A 150 8.44 -3.63 23.79
N ASN A 151 7.40 -2.87 24.01
CA ASN A 151 6.96 -2.41 25.33
C ASN A 151 5.71 -3.13 25.88
N GLY A 152 4.99 -3.88 25.04
CA GLY A 152 3.82 -4.69 25.41
C GLY A 152 4.21 -6.13 25.70
#